data_ed954dcdb13d18f53d0ea298e8772f99
#
_entry.id   ed954dcdb13d18f53d0ea298e8772f99
#
_cell.length_a   1.000
_cell.length_b   1.000
_cell.length_c   1.000
_cell.angle_alpha   90.00
_cell.angle_beta   90.00
_cell.angle_gamma   90.00
#
_symmetry.space_group_name_H-M   'P 1'
#
loop_
_entity.id
_entity.type
_entity.pdbx_description
1 polymer ?
#
loop_
_entity_poly.entity_id
_entity_poly.type
_entity_poly.pdbx_seq_one_letter_code
_entity_poly.pdbx_strand_id
1 'polypeptide(L)'
;MVFPAVLKPRIGSGGQYTMPVADADDLVRSVALLPRQAGGEMGMFVEQYLPSFAAEPGERFGKYLSVESLVASGEISHLAVTGRFPLAEPFRETGFFIPSDLPQAQLAAVLEVATAALRALGLRTGDCHTEIKLTPDGPRVIEVNGRLGGGVPEMLFQASGLSIFELSMRVALGETVVVDGPVPCARVGWRFLFQPPTAARRVVSIEGLDRLAALSGVNEVFVNRLPGDPIDWREGTRHYIYSVHGVAADYDELLEIDRFIHEEVSIAYE
;
A
#
# COMPACT_ATOMS: atom_id res chain seq x y z
N MET A 1 14.27 -14.73 -19.65
CA MET A 1 13.61 -13.59 -18.97
C MET A 1 12.50 -13.13 -19.91
N VAL A 2 11.32 -12.84 -19.38
CA VAL A 2 10.17 -12.36 -20.15
C VAL A 2 9.98 -10.89 -19.81
N PHE A 3 9.79 -10.05 -20.82
CA PHE A 3 9.48 -8.62 -20.66
C PHE A 3 8.03 -8.33 -21.06
N PRO A 4 7.38 -7.26 -20.52
CA PRO A 4 7.93 -6.36 -19.52
C PRO A 4 8.14 -7.06 -18.16
N ALA A 5 9.06 -6.53 -17.37
CA ALA A 5 9.44 -7.08 -16.06
C ALA A 5 9.50 -5.97 -14.99
N VAL A 6 9.73 -6.34 -13.74
CA VAL A 6 9.95 -5.40 -12.63
C VAL A 6 11.32 -5.70 -12.02
N LEU A 7 12.18 -4.68 -11.97
CA LEU A 7 13.43 -4.70 -11.22
C LEU A 7 13.16 -4.19 -9.81
N LYS A 8 13.55 -4.96 -8.78
CA LYS A 8 13.40 -4.52 -7.39
C LYS A 8 14.50 -5.06 -6.48
N PRO A 9 14.81 -4.38 -5.35
CA PRO A 9 15.82 -4.84 -4.42
C PRO A 9 15.35 -6.11 -3.68
N ARG A 10 16.32 -6.97 -3.31
CA ARG A 10 16.04 -8.15 -2.49
C ARG A 10 15.61 -7.79 -1.08
N ILE A 11 16.02 -6.64 -0.59
CA ILE A 11 15.67 -6.11 0.73
C ILE A 11 15.28 -4.65 0.53
N GLY A 12 14.06 -4.29 0.88
CA GLY A 12 13.52 -2.94 0.72
C GLY A 12 12.11 -2.84 1.27
N SER A 13 11.49 -1.69 1.11
CA SER A 13 10.09 -1.48 1.48
C SER A 13 9.50 -0.28 0.73
N GLY A 14 8.17 -0.25 0.56
CA GLY A 14 7.45 0.86 -0.04
C GLY A 14 7.88 1.17 -1.49
N GLY A 15 8.22 0.18 -2.27
CA GLY A 15 8.61 0.36 -3.67
C GLY A 15 9.96 1.04 -3.90
N GLN A 16 10.81 1.15 -2.87
CA GLN A 16 12.14 1.74 -2.97
C GLN A 16 12.95 1.04 -4.09
N TYR A 17 13.51 1.81 -5.03
CA TYR A 17 14.26 1.34 -6.20
C TYR A 17 13.52 0.27 -7.03
N THR A 18 12.21 0.21 -6.94
CA THR A 18 11.36 -0.68 -7.76
C THR A 18 11.02 0.04 -9.06
N MET A 19 11.38 -0.55 -10.19
CA MET A 19 11.24 0.06 -11.51
C MET A 19 10.66 -0.91 -12.53
N PRO A 20 9.72 -0.48 -13.38
CA PRO A 20 9.31 -1.27 -14.53
C PRO A 20 10.45 -1.28 -15.54
N VAL A 21 10.65 -2.40 -16.22
CA VAL A 21 11.64 -2.55 -17.29
C VAL A 21 10.97 -3.14 -18.52
N ALA A 22 11.04 -2.42 -19.62
CA ALA A 22 10.36 -2.78 -20.86
C ALA A 22 11.09 -3.86 -21.65
N ASP A 23 12.44 -3.84 -21.60
CA ASP A 23 13.33 -4.73 -22.36
C ASP A 23 14.71 -4.84 -21.67
N ALA A 24 15.65 -5.55 -22.30
CA ALA A 24 16.99 -5.76 -21.76
C ALA A 24 17.82 -4.46 -21.68
N ASP A 25 17.68 -3.57 -22.64
CA ASP A 25 18.41 -2.30 -22.66
C ASP A 25 17.90 -1.37 -21.57
N ASP A 26 16.59 -1.37 -21.34
CA ASP A 26 15.96 -0.64 -20.24
C ASP A 26 16.39 -1.18 -18.87
N LEU A 27 16.53 -2.49 -18.74
CA LEU A 27 17.07 -3.11 -17.53
C LEU A 27 18.50 -2.60 -17.25
N VAL A 28 19.37 -2.53 -18.25
CA VAL A 28 20.73 -2.01 -18.08
C VAL A 28 20.73 -0.55 -17.66
N ARG A 29 19.87 0.27 -18.28
CA ARG A 29 19.69 1.69 -17.88
C ARG A 29 19.19 1.81 -16.44
N SER A 30 18.22 1.01 -16.05
CA SER A 30 17.64 1.01 -14.71
C SER A 30 18.63 0.61 -13.64
N VAL A 31 19.46 -0.41 -13.90
CA VAL A 31 20.56 -0.81 -12.98
C VAL A 31 21.58 0.31 -12.81
N ALA A 32 21.86 1.09 -13.87
CA ALA A 32 22.79 2.22 -13.79
C ALA A 32 22.28 3.39 -12.91
N LEU A 33 20.98 3.45 -12.63
CA LEU A 33 20.37 4.46 -11.73
C LEU A 33 20.47 4.06 -10.24
N LEU A 34 20.87 2.84 -9.93
CA LEU A 34 20.97 2.38 -8.55
C LEU A 34 22.14 3.06 -7.82
N PRO A 35 21.98 3.39 -6.53
CA PRO A 35 23.07 3.96 -5.76
C PRO A 35 24.17 2.91 -5.56
N ARG A 36 25.42 3.36 -5.66
CA ARG A 36 26.57 2.56 -5.24
C ARG A 36 26.67 2.61 -3.71
N GLN A 37 26.38 1.52 -3.06
CA GLN A 37 26.52 1.45 -1.60
C GLN A 37 27.99 1.27 -1.19
N ALA A 38 28.38 1.95 -0.09
CA ALA A 38 29.65 1.68 0.58
C ALA A 38 29.57 0.28 1.22
N GLY A 39 30.19 -0.71 0.58
CA GLY A 39 30.20 -2.11 1.08
C GLY A 39 29.66 -3.16 0.12
N GLY A 40 29.24 -2.78 -1.08
CA GLY A 40 28.83 -3.74 -2.11
C GLY A 40 27.67 -3.27 -2.98
N GLU A 41 27.33 -4.08 -3.97
CA GLU A 41 26.19 -3.84 -4.85
C GLU A 41 24.89 -4.18 -4.11
N MET A 42 23.85 -3.34 -4.30
CA MET A 42 22.50 -3.66 -3.86
C MET A 42 22.04 -4.94 -4.58
N GLY A 43 21.74 -5.99 -3.82
CA GLY A 43 21.18 -7.22 -4.39
C GLY A 43 19.81 -6.92 -5.02
N MET A 44 19.75 -7.08 -6.33
CA MET A 44 18.50 -6.89 -7.10
C MET A 44 18.00 -8.22 -7.63
N PHE A 45 16.71 -8.28 -7.94
CA PHE A 45 16.12 -9.34 -8.73
C PHE A 45 15.10 -8.78 -9.72
N VAL A 46 14.76 -9.57 -10.70
CA VAL A 46 13.81 -9.24 -11.74
C VAL A 46 12.69 -10.25 -11.69
N GLU A 47 11.47 -9.78 -11.68
CA GLU A 47 10.26 -10.60 -11.71
C GLU A 47 9.36 -10.21 -12.88
N GLN A 48 8.43 -11.09 -13.20
CA GLN A 48 7.44 -10.83 -14.25
C GLN A 48 6.57 -9.64 -13.87
N TYR A 49 6.37 -8.71 -14.81
CA TYR A 49 5.36 -7.68 -14.66
C TYR A 49 3.96 -8.31 -14.69
N LEU A 50 3.16 -8.02 -13.67
CA LEU A 50 1.76 -8.44 -13.60
C LEU A 50 0.89 -7.37 -14.25
N PRO A 51 0.22 -7.65 -15.39
CA PRO A 51 -0.63 -6.68 -16.04
C PRO A 51 -1.86 -6.38 -15.17
N SER A 52 -2.33 -5.14 -15.16
CA SER A 52 -3.63 -4.79 -14.59
C SER A 52 -4.74 -5.06 -15.62
N PHE A 53 -5.98 -5.17 -15.15
CA PHE A 53 -7.10 -4.87 -16.03
C PHE A 53 -6.90 -3.49 -16.66
N ALA A 54 -7.41 -3.30 -17.87
CA ALA A 54 -7.55 -1.96 -18.42
C ALA A 54 -8.42 -1.14 -17.45
N ALA A 55 -8.03 0.11 -17.19
CA ALA A 55 -8.84 0.99 -16.38
C ALA A 55 -10.18 1.24 -17.10
N GLU A 56 -11.28 1.00 -16.42
CA GLU A 56 -12.61 1.30 -16.96
C GLU A 56 -12.94 2.79 -16.75
N PRO A 57 -13.72 3.40 -17.65
CA PRO A 57 -14.17 4.76 -17.44
C PRO A 57 -14.93 4.88 -16.11
N GLY A 58 -14.48 5.79 -15.24
CA GLY A 58 -15.06 6.00 -13.90
C GLY A 58 -14.51 5.08 -12.81
N GLU A 59 -13.48 4.29 -13.08
CA GLU A 59 -12.79 3.51 -12.08
C GLU A 59 -12.09 4.42 -11.06
N ARG A 60 -12.41 4.21 -9.78
CA ARG A 60 -12.02 5.09 -8.69
C ARG A 60 -10.78 4.59 -7.94
N PHE A 61 -10.58 3.27 -7.91
CA PHE A 61 -9.56 2.64 -7.07
C PHE A 61 -8.55 1.82 -7.87
N GLY A 62 -7.39 1.58 -7.25
CA GLY A 62 -6.29 0.85 -7.88
C GLY A 62 -6.55 -0.66 -8.00
N LYS A 63 -5.86 -1.30 -8.93
CA LYS A 63 -5.98 -2.74 -9.21
C LYS A 63 -5.03 -3.61 -8.40
N TYR A 64 -4.54 -3.12 -7.28
CA TYR A 64 -3.86 -3.97 -6.31
C TYR A 64 -4.39 -3.67 -4.90
N LEU A 65 -4.20 -4.62 -4.02
CA LEU A 65 -4.75 -4.61 -2.67
C LEU A 65 -3.88 -5.43 -1.73
N SER A 66 -4.20 -5.43 -0.46
CA SER A 66 -3.57 -6.35 0.49
C SER A 66 -4.59 -7.06 1.36
N VAL A 67 -4.26 -8.29 1.74
CA VAL A 67 -5.01 -9.07 2.73
C VAL A 67 -4.24 -9.04 4.04
N GLU A 68 -4.90 -8.55 5.08
CA GLU A 68 -4.39 -8.47 6.43
C GLU A 68 -4.79 -9.74 7.17
N SER A 69 -3.83 -10.55 7.56
CA SER A 69 -4.08 -11.87 8.15
C SER A 69 -3.36 -12.06 9.47
N LEU A 70 -4.00 -12.78 10.37
CA LEU A 70 -3.41 -13.29 11.60
C LEU A 70 -3.34 -14.82 11.50
N VAL A 71 -2.18 -15.39 11.80
CA VAL A 71 -1.98 -16.84 11.85
C VAL A 71 -1.69 -17.25 13.29
N ALA A 72 -2.49 -18.16 13.84
CA ALA A 72 -2.34 -18.68 15.19
C ALA A 72 -2.36 -20.21 15.16
N SER A 73 -1.27 -20.86 15.56
CA SER A 73 -1.12 -22.32 15.54
C SER A 73 -1.42 -22.99 14.17
N GLY A 74 -1.23 -22.24 13.08
CA GLY A 74 -1.51 -22.66 11.70
C GLY A 74 -2.91 -22.37 11.20
N GLU A 75 -3.82 -21.90 12.06
CA GLU A 75 -5.13 -21.39 11.67
C GLU A 75 -4.99 -19.96 11.14
N ILE A 76 -5.57 -19.70 9.96
CA ILE A 76 -5.48 -18.42 9.25
C ILE A 76 -6.80 -17.67 9.41
N SER A 77 -6.73 -16.49 10.00
CA SER A 77 -7.84 -15.51 10.05
C SER A 77 -7.52 -14.32 9.16
N HIS A 78 -8.31 -14.09 8.11
CA HIS A 78 -8.21 -12.88 7.30
C HIS A 78 -9.04 -11.79 7.93
N LEU A 79 -8.37 -10.77 8.51
CA LEU A 79 -9.02 -9.73 9.30
C LEU A 79 -9.65 -8.65 8.41
N ALA A 80 -8.96 -8.26 7.35
CA ALA A 80 -9.42 -7.23 6.43
C ALA A 80 -8.79 -7.40 5.04
N VAL A 81 -9.42 -6.78 4.05
CA VAL A 81 -8.81 -6.52 2.74
C VAL A 81 -8.72 -5.01 2.57
N THR A 82 -7.50 -4.54 2.36
CA THR A 82 -7.17 -3.12 2.18
C THR A 82 -7.18 -2.78 0.70
N GLY A 83 -8.08 -1.87 0.30
CA GLY A 83 -8.11 -1.30 -1.04
C GLY A 83 -7.02 -0.24 -1.24
N ARG A 84 -6.73 0.11 -2.47
CA ARG A 84 -5.70 1.08 -2.84
C ARG A 84 -6.22 2.13 -3.81
N PHE A 85 -5.70 3.33 -3.71
CA PHE A 85 -5.78 4.32 -4.77
C PHE A 85 -4.80 4.02 -5.91
N PRO A 86 -5.01 4.58 -7.12
CA PRO A 86 -4.06 4.39 -8.22
C PRO A 86 -2.64 4.81 -7.82
N LEU A 87 -1.65 4.02 -8.20
CA LEU A 87 -0.25 4.31 -7.88
C LEU A 87 0.27 5.53 -8.65
N ALA A 88 1.09 6.35 -8.00
CA ALA A 88 1.98 7.27 -8.71
C ALA A 88 3.17 6.49 -9.29
N GLU A 89 3.63 6.88 -10.47
CA GLU A 89 4.77 6.23 -11.11
C GLU A 89 6.10 6.50 -10.38
N PRO A 90 7.00 5.51 -10.37
CA PRO A 90 6.77 4.08 -10.63
C PRO A 90 6.41 3.35 -9.32
N PHE A 91 5.24 2.73 -9.21
CA PHE A 91 4.80 1.89 -8.09
C PHE A 91 4.76 2.55 -6.70
N ARG A 92 4.58 3.88 -6.61
CA ARG A 92 4.51 4.61 -5.34
C ARG A 92 3.05 4.73 -4.88
N GLU A 93 2.77 4.29 -3.66
CA GLU A 93 1.42 4.36 -3.09
C GLU A 93 0.98 5.81 -2.89
N THR A 94 -0.26 6.09 -3.28
CA THR A 94 -0.92 7.40 -3.09
C THR A 94 -1.96 7.35 -2.00
N GLY A 95 -2.42 6.17 -1.63
CA GLY A 95 -3.39 5.99 -0.55
C GLY A 95 -3.97 4.59 -0.51
N PHE A 96 -4.59 4.28 0.63
CA PHE A 96 -5.23 3.01 0.91
C PHE A 96 -6.39 3.18 1.90
N PHE A 97 -7.31 2.22 1.91
CA PHE A 97 -8.52 2.27 2.71
C PHE A 97 -9.01 0.87 3.11
N ILE A 98 -9.73 0.79 4.21
CA ILE A 98 -10.36 -0.42 4.76
C ILE A 98 -11.83 -0.12 5.06
N PRO A 99 -12.76 -1.02 4.66
CA PRO A 99 -12.57 -2.23 3.85
C PRO A 99 -12.33 -1.91 2.38
N SER A 100 -11.88 -2.89 1.58
CA SER A 100 -11.86 -2.76 0.12
C SER A 100 -13.28 -2.74 -0.45
N ASP A 101 -13.44 -2.11 -1.62
CA ASP A 101 -14.73 -2.01 -2.36
C ASP A 101 -15.02 -3.23 -3.25
N LEU A 102 -14.29 -4.33 -3.05
CA LEU A 102 -14.40 -5.50 -3.92
C LEU A 102 -15.79 -6.15 -3.86
N PRO A 103 -16.37 -6.51 -5.02
CA PRO A 103 -17.52 -7.39 -5.05
C PRO A 103 -17.23 -8.74 -4.37
N GLN A 104 -18.24 -9.33 -3.72
CA GLN A 104 -18.11 -10.55 -2.93
C GLN A 104 -17.38 -11.69 -3.64
N ALA A 105 -17.64 -11.89 -4.94
CA ALA A 105 -16.98 -12.95 -5.72
C ALA A 105 -15.47 -12.71 -5.89
N GLN A 106 -15.06 -11.46 -6.10
CA GLN A 106 -13.64 -11.11 -6.19
C GLN A 106 -12.98 -11.18 -4.83
N LEU A 107 -13.65 -10.73 -3.77
CA LEU A 107 -13.18 -10.84 -2.40
C LEU A 107 -12.85 -12.30 -2.05
N ALA A 108 -13.75 -13.24 -2.33
CA ALA A 108 -13.52 -14.66 -2.08
C ALA A 108 -12.26 -15.18 -2.81
N ALA A 109 -12.11 -14.86 -4.10
CA ALA A 109 -10.95 -15.28 -4.88
C ALA A 109 -9.62 -14.70 -4.33
N VAL A 110 -9.64 -13.47 -3.85
CA VAL A 110 -8.49 -12.82 -3.22
C VAL A 110 -8.10 -13.52 -1.92
N LEU A 111 -9.07 -13.83 -1.06
CA LEU A 111 -8.84 -14.53 0.21
C LEU A 111 -8.31 -15.95 -0.01
N GLU A 112 -8.80 -16.66 -1.04
CA GLU A 112 -8.29 -17.98 -1.43
C GLU A 112 -6.82 -17.93 -1.84
N VAL A 113 -6.43 -16.95 -2.66
CA VAL A 113 -5.03 -16.75 -3.09
C VAL A 113 -4.14 -16.40 -1.90
N ALA A 114 -4.59 -15.52 -0.99
CA ALA A 114 -3.86 -15.21 0.24
C ALA A 114 -3.67 -16.46 1.12
N THR A 115 -4.75 -17.23 1.35
CA THR A 115 -4.68 -18.49 2.10
C THR A 115 -3.67 -19.47 1.49
N ALA A 116 -3.71 -19.64 0.16
CA ALA A 116 -2.80 -20.55 -0.54
C ALA A 116 -1.34 -20.11 -0.39
N ALA A 117 -1.06 -18.79 -0.46
CA ALA A 117 0.26 -18.25 -0.28
C ALA A 117 0.80 -18.46 1.15
N LEU A 118 0.00 -18.18 2.18
CA LEU A 118 0.39 -18.38 3.57
C LEU A 118 0.66 -19.84 3.89
N ARG A 119 -0.18 -20.77 3.38
CA ARG A 119 0.01 -22.21 3.51
C ARG A 119 1.27 -22.71 2.80
N ALA A 120 1.52 -22.23 1.58
CA ALA A 120 2.72 -22.60 0.80
C ALA A 120 4.02 -22.17 1.49
N LEU A 121 4.01 -21.05 2.22
CA LEU A 121 5.13 -20.59 3.03
C LEU A 121 5.26 -21.34 4.37
N GLY A 122 4.29 -22.15 4.74
CA GLY A 122 4.31 -22.88 6.00
C GLY A 122 4.17 -22.00 7.24
N LEU A 123 3.56 -20.83 7.11
CA LEU A 123 3.38 -19.89 8.22
C LEU A 123 2.46 -20.48 9.28
N ARG A 124 2.90 -20.40 10.53
CA ARG A 124 2.17 -20.99 11.66
C ARG A 124 1.76 -20.00 12.73
N THR A 125 2.46 -18.87 12.83
CA THR A 125 2.20 -17.87 13.86
C THR A 125 2.65 -16.50 13.41
N GLY A 126 1.85 -15.48 13.64
CA GLY A 126 2.17 -14.06 13.41
C GLY A 126 1.24 -13.36 12.43
N ASP A 127 1.54 -12.10 12.23
CA ASP A 127 0.81 -11.22 11.30
C ASP A 127 1.36 -11.34 9.90
N CYS A 128 0.47 -11.22 8.92
CA CYS A 128 0.83 -11.24 7.50
C CYS A 128 0.08 -10.17 6.74
N HIS A 129 0.83 -9.44 5.92
CA HIS A 129 0.35 -8.48 4.95
C HIS A 129 0.67 -9.02 3.56
N THR A 130 -0.35 -9.54 2.87
CA THR A 130 -0.19 -10.18 1.56
C THR A 130 -0.66 -9.24 0.46
N GLU A 131 0.28 -8.76 -0.36
CA GLU A 131 -0.03 -7.89 -1.50
C GLU A 131 -0.45 -8.69 -2.72
N ILE A 132 -1.57 -8.32 -3.31
CA ILE A 132 -2.22 -9.04 -4.41
C ILE A 132 -2.58 -8.06 -5.54
N LYS A 133 -2.20 -8.42 -6.75
CA LYS A 133 -2.59 -7.72 -7.98
C LYS A 133 -3.83 -8.37 -8.57
N LEU A 134 -4.81 -7.54 -8.96
CA LEU A 134 -5.94 -7.98 -9.78
C LEU A 134 -5.52 -7.99 -11.24
N THR A 135 -5.43 -9.17 -11.83
CA THR A 135 -5.04 -9.36 -13.23
C THR A 135 -6.18 -9.95 -14.06
N PRO A 136 -6.15 -9.85 -15.39
CA PRO A 136 -7.14 -10.49 -16.26
C PRO A 136 -7.30 -12.00 -16.03
N ASP A 137 -6.24 -12.67 -15.55
CA ASP A 137 -6.24 -14.11 -15.24
C ASP A 137 -6.60 -14.42 -13.77
N GLY A 138 -7.16 -13.43 -13.04
CA GLY A 138 -7.48 -13.51 -11.62
C GLY A 138 -6.44 -12.89 -10.71
N PRO A 139 -6.65 -12.95 -9.37
CA PRO A 139 -5.72 -12.36 -8.40
C PRO A 139 -4.38 -13.09 -8.40
N ARG A 140 -3.27 -12.31 -8.31
CA ARG A 140 -1.89 -12.81 -8.26
C ARG A 140 -1.13 -12.18 -7.09
N VAL A 141 -0.40 -12.98 -6.35
CA VAL A 141 0.45 -12.51 -5.26
C VAL A 141 1.59 -11.66 -5.81
N ILE A 142 1.79 -10.46 -5.23
CA ILE A 142 2.98 -9.64 -5.42
C ILE A 142 4.03 -10.06 -4.38
N GLU A 143 3.66 -10.00 -3.10
CA GLU A 143 4.53 -10.43 -2.00
C GLU A 143 3.74 -10.78 -0.73
N VAL A 144 4.38 -11.54 0.15
CA VAL A 144 3.88 -11.83 1.50
C VAL A 144 4.86 -11.24 2.51
N ASN A 145 4.40 -10.29 3.29
CA ASN A 145 5.16 -9.68 4.37
C ASN A 145 4.73 -10.27 5.72
N GLY A 146 5.67 -10.87 6.46
CA GLY A 146 5.43 -11.41 7.81
C GLY A 146 5.39 -10.31 8.89
N ARG A 147 4.54 -9.34 8.70
CA ARG A 147 4.35 -8.18 9.58
C ARG A 147 2.99 -7.53 9.31
N LEU A 148 2.61 -6.61 10.19
CA LEU A 148 1.47 -5.72 9.96
C LEU A 148 1.74 -4.75 8.79
N GLY A 149 0.71 -4.43 8.03
CA GLY A 149 0.74 -3.36 7.03
C GLY A 149 0.91 -1.99 7.70
N GLY A 150 1.60 -1.06 7.04
CA GLY A 150 1.81 0.29 7.55
C GLY A 150 0.49 1.08 7.58
N GLY A 151 0.08 1.59 8.77
CA GLY A 151 -1.18 2.32 8.97
C GLY A 151 -2.45 1.44 8.97
N VAL A 152 -2.32 0.15 8.68
CA VAL A 152 -3.44 -0.82 8.70
C VAL A 152 -4.05 -0.95 10.10
N PRO A 153 -3.26 -1.09 11.19
CA PRO A 153 -3.84 -1.25 12.52
C PRO A 153 -4.77 -0.10 12.92
N GLU A 154 -4.35 1.12 12.68
CA GLU A 154 -5.12 2.34 12.99
C GLU A 154 -6.40 2.41 12.16
N MET A 155 -6.30 2.19 10.85
CA MET A 155 -7.46 2.22 9.95
C MET A 155 -8.46 1.12 10.30
N LEU A 156 -8.00 -0.11 10.56
CA LEU A 156 -8.88 -1.22 10.91
C LEU A 156 -9.59 -0.93 12.24
N PHE A 157 -8.88 -0.41 13.23
CA PHE A 157 -9.48 0.00 14.50
C PHE A 157 -10.54 1.09 14.31
N GLN A 158 -10.25 2.10 13.51
CA GLN A 158 -11.18 3.21 13.23
C GLN A 158 -12.42 2.75 12.44
N ALA A 159 -12.25 1.79 11.52
CA ALA A 159 -13.33 1.28 10.69
C ALA A 159 -14.24 0.28 11.42
N SER A 160 -13.67 -0.58 12.28
CA SER A 160 -14.36 -1.75 12.86
C SER A 160 -14.36 -1.80 14.39
N GLY A 161 -13.48 -1.05 15.06
CA GLY A 161 -13.20 -1.18 16.49
C GLY A 161 -12.27 -2.36 16.85
N LEU A 162 -11.81 -3.17 15.89
CA LEU A 162 -10.93 -4.30 16.15
C LEU A 162 -9.48 -3.83 16.33
N SER A 163 -8.88 -4.17 17.47
CA SER A 163 -7.45 -3.95 17.71
C SER A 163 -6.62 -5.14 17.23
N ILE A 164 -6.00 -5.01 16.06
CA ILE A 164 -5.08 -6.06 15.57
C ILE A 164 -3.84 -6.19 16.47
N PHE A 165 -3.38 -5.11 17.11
CA PHE A 165 -2.27 -5.16 18.07
C PHE A 165 -2.59 -6.06 19.25
N GLU A 166 -3.82 -5.99 19.79
CA GLU A 166 -4.25 -6.86 20.88
C GLU A 166 -4.21 -8.32 20.46
N LEU A 167 -4.77 -8.63 19.27
CA LEU A 167 -4.77 -9.99 18.73
C LEU A 167 -3.36 -10.51 18.51
N SER A 168 -2.47 -9.70 17.94
CA SER A 168 -1.06 -10.04 17.73
C SER A 168 -0.33 -10.35 19.04
N MET A 169 -0.56 -9.55 20.08
CA MET A 169 0.02 -9.79 21.41
C MET A 169 -0.49 -11.11 22.03
N ARG A 170 -1.78 -11.39 21.91
CA ARG A 170 -2.36 -12.65 22.41
C ARG A 170 -1.77 -13.87 21.70
N VAL A 171 -1.62 -13.79 20.37
CA VAL A 171 -0.95 -14.84 19.58
C VAL A 171 0.52 -14.99 19.97
N ALA A 172 1.23 -13.89 20.18
CA ALA A 172 2.63 -13.90 20.65
C ALA A 172 2.79 -14.54 22.05
N LEU A 173 1.76 -14.44 22.90
CA LEU A 173 1.69 -15.11 24.20
C LEU A 173 1.29 -16.59 24.12
N GLY A 174 1.06 -17.11 22.91
CA GLY A 174 0.73 -18.52 22.66
C GLY A 174 -0.77 -18.82 22.69
N GLU A 175 -1.64 -17.82 22.69
CA GLU A 175 -3.06 -18.03 22.58
C GLU A 175 -3.44 -18.45 21.15
N THR A 176 -4.38 -19.38 21.02
CA THR A 176 -5.03 -19.68 19.73
C THR A 176 -6.17 -18.70 19.54
N VAL A 177 -5.93 -17.70 18.69
CA VAL A 177 -6.92 -16.70 18.33
C VAL A 177 -7.46 -17.04 16.95
N VAL A 178 -8.78 -17.15 16.81
CA VAL A 178 -9.48 -17.33 15.54
C VAL A 178 -10.50 -16.21 15.41
N VAL A 179 -10.49 -15.52 14.28
CA VAL A 179 -11.43 -14.45 13.97
C VAL A 179 -12.16 -14.83 12.68
N ASP A 180 -13.48 -14.87 12.74
CA ASP A 180 -14.32 -15.01 11.55
C ASP A 180 -14.28 -13.66 10.80
N GLY A 181 -13.60 -13.64 9.66
CA GLY A 181 -13.41 -12.40 8.92
C GLY A 181 -13.52 -12.56 7.41
N PRO A 182 -13.43 -11.50 6.67
CA PRO A 182 -13.07 -10.12 7.09
C PRO A 182 -14.07 -9.51 8.06
N VAL A 183 -13.54 -8.77 9.06
CA VAL A 183 -14.40 -8.15 10.08
C VAL A 183 -15.30 -7.07 9.47
N PRO A 184 -16.57 -7.00 9.89
CA PRO A 184 -17.47 -5.95 9.45
C PRO A 184 -16.94 -4.56 9.85
N CYS A 185 -16.94 -3.64 8.91
CA CYS A 185 -16.57 -2.25 9.13
C CYS A 185 -17.82 -1.36 9.07
N ALA A 186 -18.00 -0.50 10.07
CA ALA A 186 -19.09 0.47 10.11
C ALA A 186 -18.77 1.75 9.32
N ARG A 187 -17.50 1.96 9.00
CA ARG A 187 -16.96 3.13 8.31
C ARG A 187 -15.81 2.69 7.39
N VAL A 188 -15.35 3.63 6.58
CA VAL A 188 -14.13 3.45 5.78
C VAL A 188 -12.99 4.17 6.48
N GLY A 189 -12.01 3.42 7.00
CA GLY A 189 -10.74 3.98 7.46
C GLY A 189 -9.82 4.21 6.27
N TRP A 190 -9.16 5.34 6.19
CA TRP A 190 -8.36 5.69 5.02
C TRP A 190 -7.09 6.45 5.37
N ARG A 191 -6.11 6.37 4.46
CA ARG A 191 -4.88 7.16 4.51
C ARG A 191 -4.44 7.54 3.10
N PHE A 192 -4.13 8.82 2.88
CA PHE A 192 -3.51 9.34 1.66
C PHE A 192 -2.04 9.65 1.88
N LEU A 193 -1.26 9.48 0.81
CA LEU A 193 0.18 9.72 0.76
C LEU A 193 0.47 10.57 -0.49
N PHE A 194 0.83 11.81 -0.31
CA PHE A 194 1.04 12.73 -1.43
C PHE A 194 2.43 12.57 -2.03
N GLN A 195 2.47 11.92 -3.18
CA GLN A 195 3.71 11.62 -3.89
C GLN A 195 4.15 12.79 -4.76
N PRO A 196 5.43 13.21 -4.68
CA PRO A 196 5.96 14.24 -5.57
C PRO A 196 6.07 13.72 -7.01
N PRO A 197 6.03 14.60 -8.04
CA PRO A 197 6.37 14.23 -9.40
C PRO A 197 7.80 13.66 -9.50
N THR A 198 8.05 12.75 -10.44
CA THR A 198 9.39 12.17 -10.64
C THR A 198 10.44 13.19 -11.08
N ALA A 199 10.01 14.32 -11.63
CA ALA A 199 10.88 15.42 -12.00
C ALA A 199 11.32 16.31 -10.83
N ALA A 200 10.56 16.29 -9.71
CA ALA A 200 10.84 17.12 -8.53
C ALA A 200 12.16 16.71 -7.87
N ARG A 201 12.91 17.72 -7.40
CA ARG A 201 14.19 17.54 -6.69
C ARG A 201 14.19 18.12 -5.29
N ARG A 202 13.30 19.07 -5.02
CA ARG A 202 13.19 19.76 -3.73
C ARG A 202 11.79 20.30 -3.52
N VAL A 203 11.31 20.32 -2.28
CA VAL A 203 10.09 21.03 -1.89
C VAL A 203 10.42 22.52 -1.78
N VAL A 204 9.65 23.37 -2.44
CA VAL A 204 9.78 24.84 -2.35
C VAL A 204 8.79 25.41 -1.36
N SER A 205 7.49 25.06 -1.49
CA SER A 205 6.44 25.47 -0.55
C SER A 205 5.34 24.44 -0.47
N ILE A 206 4.60 24.45 0.63
CA ILE A 206 3.37 23.68 0.84
C ILE A 206 2.34 24.63 1.44
N GLU A 207 1.19 24.75 0.83
CA GLU A 207 0.12 25.65 1.25
C GLU A 207 -1.20 24.89 1.39
N GLY A 208 -2.06 25.27 2.33
CA GLY A 208 -3.41 24.72 2.51
C GLY A 208 -3.52 23.56 3.50
N LEU A 209 -2.44 23.09 4.13
CA LEU A 209 -2.48 21.97 5.08
C LEU A 209 -3.34 22.26 6.33
N ASP A 210 -3.42 23.51 6.75
CA ASP A 210 -4.22 23.96 7.88
C ASP A 210 -5.73 23.72 7.65
N ARG A 211 -6.17 23.83 6.40
CA ARG A 211 -7.57 23.58 6.02
C ARG A 211 -7.93 22.10 6.12
N LEU A 212 -6.97 21.21 5.88
CA LEU A 212 -7.19 19.77 6.01
C LEU A 212 -7.44 19.34 7.45
N ALA A 213 -6.74 19.92 8.41
CA ALA A 213 -6.90 19.60 9.83
C ALA A 213 -8.30 20.00 10.37
N ALA A 214 -8.99 20.89 9.68
CA ALA A 214 -10.36 21.32 10.02
C ALA A 214 -11.45 20.51 9.29
N LEU A 215 -11.08 19.67 8.33
CA LEU A 215 -12.03 18.87 7.56
C LEU A 215 -12.62 17.74 8.40
N SER A 216 -13.96 17.61 8.38
CA SER A 216 -14.63 16.46 9.00
C SER A 216 -14.14 15.15 8.42
N GLY A 217 -13.90 14.16 9.29
CA GLY A 217 -13.37 12.85 8.87
C GLY A 217 -11.84 12.78 8.81
N VAL A 218 -11.13 13.90 8.91
CA VAL A 218 -9.66 13.93 9.06
C VAL A 218 -9.28 13.82 10.54
N ASN A 219 -8.44 12.84 10.85
CA ASN A 219 -7.93 12.63 12.22
C ASN A 219 -6.55 13.24 12.42
N GLU A 220 -5.69 13.16 11.39
CA GLU A 220 -4.33 13.68 11.48
C GLU A 220 -3.77 14.04 10.10
N VAL A 221 -2.97 15.10 10.08
CA VAL A 221 -2.13 15.52 8.95
C VAL A 221 -0.69 15.44 9.40
N PHE A 222 0.13 14.64 8.71
CA PHE A 222 1.54 14.47 9.02
C PHE A 222 2.41 14.97 7.86
N VAL A 223 3.28 15.93 8.12
CA VAL A 223 4.23 16.48 7.13
C VAL A 223 5.53 15.71 7.21
N ASN A 224 5.89 15.04 6.12
CA ASN A 224 7.10 14.21 6.03
C ASN A 224 8.29 14.96 5.37
N ARG A 225 8.00 15.95 4.54
CA ARG A 225 9.01 16.79 3.87
C ARG A 225 8.67 18.25 4.03
N LEU A 226 9.62 19.04 4.47
CA LEU A 226 9.50 20.48 4.66
C LEU A 226 10.05 21.25 3.44
N PRO A 227 9.68 22.53 3.27
CA PRO A 227 10.36 23.38 2.31
C PRO A 227 11.88 23.36 2.50
N GLY A 228 12.62 23.13 1.42
CA GLY A 228 14.07 22.93 1.42
C GLY A 228 14.51 21.46 1.41
N ASP A 229 13.67 20.52 1.77
CA ASP A 229 14.03 19.10 1.80
C ASP A 229 14.22 18.52 0.38
N PRO A 230 15.23 17.66 0.19
CA PRO A 230 15.45 16.99 -1.08
C PRO A 230 14.39 15.93 -1.35
N ILE A 231 14.13 15.72 -2.64
CA ILE A 231 13.21 14.67 -3.14
C ILE A 231 13.99 13.72 -4.04
N ASP A 232 13.82 12.43 -3.80
CA ASP A 232 14.24 11.37 -4.69
C ASP A 232 13.10 10.33 -4.82
N TRP A 233 12.42 10.32 -5.96
CA TRP A 233 11.32 9.40 -6.20
C TRP A 233 11.76 7.91 -6.13
N ARG A 234 13.06 7.61 -6.31
CA ARG A 234 13.61 6.25 -6.25
C ARG A 234 13.56 5.67 -4.84
N GLU A 235 13.45 6.50 -3.82
CA GLU A 235 13.20 6.10 -2.44
C GLU A 235 11.76 5.58 -2.20
N GLY A 236 10.95 5.52 -3.29
CA GLY A 236 9.62 4.94 -3.29
C GLY A 236 8.59 5.74 -2.49
N THR A 237 7.59 5.04 -1.99
CA THR A 237 6.47 5.62 -1.23
C THR A 237 6.93 6.43 -0.02
N ARG A 238 8.04 6.08 0.61
CA ARG A 238 8.58 6.78 1.79
C ARG A 238 8.93 8.27 1.55
N HIS A 239 9.09 8.68 0.31
CA HIS A 239 9.36 10.08 -0.05
C HIS A 239 8.09 10.91 -0.30
N TYR A 240 6.93 10.46 0.21
CA TYR A 240 5.72 11.29 0.20
C TYR A 240 5.97 12.64 0.92
N ILE A 241 5.27 13.68 0.50
CA ILE A 241 5.44 15.04 1.06
C ILE A 241 4.70 15.15 2.38
N TYR A 242 3.42 14.78 2.38
CA TYR A 242 2.59 14.70 3.58
C TYR A 242 1.64 13.53 3.48
N SER A 243 1.12 13.10 4.60
CA SER A 243 0.02 12.14 4.66
C SER A 243 -1.14 12.69 5.48
N VAL A 244 -2.33 12.26 5.10
CA VAL A 244 -3.57 12.56 5.81
C VAL A 244 -4.28 11.25 6.07
N HIS A 245 -4.81 11.05 7.26
CA HIS A 245 -5.62 9.89 7.54
C HIS A 245 -6.87 10.21 8.36
N GLY A 246 -7.85 9.35 8.24
CA GLY A 246 -9.12 9.56 8.92
C GLY A 246 -10.14 8.47 8.63
N VAL A 247 -11.40 8.83 8.77
CA VAL A 247 -12.55 7.98 8.52
C VAL A 247 -13.57 8.68 7.64
N ALA A 248 -14.26 7.92 6.80
CA ALA A 248 -15.40 8.36 6.01
C ALA A 248 -16.58 7.44 6.30
N ALA A 249 -17.82 7.94 6.14
CA ALA A 249 -19.01 7.12 6.34
C ALA A 249 -19.13 6.03 5.28
N ASP A 250 -18.73 6.34 4.05
CA ASP A 250 -18.77 5.44 2.90
C ASP A 250 -17.69 5.83 1.86
N TYR A 251 -17.69 5.14 0.70
CA TYR A 251 -16.74 5.41 -0.38
C TYR A 251 -17.01 6.69 -1.15
N ASP A 252 -18.24 7.18 -1.18
CA ASP A 252 -18.57 8.43 -1.85
C ASP A 252 -18.01 9.62 -1.04
N GLU A 253 -18.16 9.62 0.29
CA GLU A 253 -17.52 10.60 1.17
C GLU A 253 -15.99 10.50 1.11
N LEU A 254 -15.42 9.28 1.04
CA LEU A 254 -13.98 9.10 0.87
C LEU A 254 -13.46 9.79 -0.39
N LEU A 255 -14.18 9.70 -1.50
CA LEU A 255 -13.79 10.33 -2.75
C LEU A 255 -14.01 11.85 -2.75
N GLU A 256 -14.99 12.34 -2.01
CA GLU A 256 -15.17 13.77 -1.79
C GLU A 256 -14.02 14.35 -0.97
N ILE A 257 -13.60 13.65 0.07
CA ILE A 257 -12.42 13.99 0.88
C ILE A 257 -11.15 14.00 0.02
N ASP A 258 -10.90 12.96 -0.79
CA ASP A 258 -9.75 12.89 -1.69
C ASP A 258 -9.71 14.08 -2.67
N ARG A 259 -10.84 14.38 -3.32
CA ARG A 259 -10.95 15.53 -4.22
C ARG A 259 -10.66 16.84 -3.49
N PHE A 260 -11.28 17.06 -2.33
CA PHE A 260 -11.08 18.27 -1.53
C PHE A 260 -9.59 18.46 -1.17
N ILE A 261 -8.92 17.40 -0.73
CA ILE A 261 -7.50 17.46 -0.36
C ILE A 261 -6.64 17.87 -1.57
N HIS A 262 -6.93 17.31 -2.75
CA HIS A 262 -6.21 17.65 -3.99
C HIS A 262 -6.48 19.08 -4.49
N GLU A 263 -7.66 19.64 -4.23
CA GLU A 263 -8.03 21.01 -4.60
C GLU A 263 -7.45 22.06 -3.64
N GLU A 264 -7.35 21.74 -2.34
CA GLU A 264 -7.00 22.70 -1.30
C GLU A 264 -5.50 22.79 -1.01
N VAL A 265 -4.74 21.74 -1.29
CA VAL A 265 -3.31 21.74 -1.03
C VAL A 265 -2.53 21.95 -2.31
N SER A 266 -1.69 22.97 -2.33
CA SER A 266 -0.75 23.21 -3.39
C SER A 266 0.69 23.02 -2.92
N ILE A 267 1.52 22.38 -3.76
CA ILE A 267 2.93 22.15 -3.48
C ILE A 267 3.74 22.66 -4.66
N ALA A 268 4.70 23.55 -4.38
CA ALA A 268 5.69 23.97 -5.37
C ALA A 268 6.96 23.14 -5.23
N TYR A 269 7.53 22.78 -6.37
CA TYR A 269 8.75 21.99 -6.47
C TYR A 269 9.82 22.68 -7.32
N GLU A 270 11.08 22.37 -7.02
CA GLU A 270 12.24 22.62 -7.87
C GLU A 270 12.62 21.35 -8.63
#